data_013f83256ca926f0b35ec2ed73ada414
#
_entry.id   013f83256ca926f0b35ec2ed73ada414
#
_cell.length_a   1.000
_cell.length_b   1.000
_cell.length_c   1.000
_cell.angle_alpha   90.00
_cell.angle_beta   90.00
_cell.angle_gamma   90.00
#
_symmetry.space_group_name_H-M   'P 1'
#
loop_
_entity.id
_entity.type
_entity.pdbx_description
1 polymer ?
#
loop_
_entity_poly.entity_id
_entity_poly.type
_entity_poly.pdbx_seq_one_letter_code
_entity_poly.pdbx_strand_id
1 'polypeptide(L)'
;MANDVVILGFGPAAASAVEALRSQGCDANVAIITAGPAFCESPVLTSYNAAGIVTREQGSICTLVLDDANVRIFPNEEITSIDTEGQTVKATSGREWPYSVCLIATGASPVLSGESPLFECNPLTLRTFEDAERLSAMLAARPHAGVLISGTSMVALKAAEACIRRGGRPTILGRRPHILKASAHPHAASRMEALLEDQGIELMLGEIAEKARVLEDGSVTVSFSHQEKPRVFDAVLVAHGMSPNIGFVENANIHVDRGIVVDASMRTSAPHVYAAGDVAKVPCLLGGSRVAGLWLAARQQGKVAGTNMAKELRDEGRACASDASAFAGSMEYHGFLPANTIKVGAALFAAAGMIPSAEDPFAIEEIETENEHLLKSYLVRQDGRALLCGFNLVAKADMAGLFGKLTDSIGRMQAEIARNALQGTFTDV
;
A
#
# COMPACT_ATOMS: atom_id res chain seq x y z
N MET A 1 2.03 21.60 27.15
CA MET A 1 2.92 22.23 26.17
C MET A 1 2.17 22.23 24.86
N ALA A 2 2.22 23.31 24.09
CA ALA A 2 1.62 23.31 22.74
C ALA A 2 2.40 22.35 21.84
N ASN A 3 1.72 21.66 20.93
CA ASN A 3 2.38 20.84 19.93
C ASN A 3 2.77 21.74 18.75
N ASP A 4 4.01 21.67 18.32
CA ASP A 4 4.45 22.37 17.10
C ASP A 4 3.98 21.58 15.88
N VAL A 5 4.04 20.25 15.96
CA VAL A 5 3.67 19.32 14.89
C VAL A 5 2.61 18.33 15.40
N VAL A 6 1.54 18.15 14.63
CA VAL A 6 0.57 17.07 14.83
C VAL A 6 0.61 16.15 13.63
N ILE A 7 0.74 14.84 13.87
CA ILE A 7 0.74 13.81 12.83
C ILE A 7 -0.44 12.88 13.06
N LEU A 8 -1.29 12.70 12.05
CA LEU A 8 -2.47 11.85 12.09
C LEU A 8 -2.15 10.50 11.44
N GLY A 9 -2.11 9.44 12.25
CA GLY A 9 -1.67 8.10 11.87
C GLY A 9 -0.21 7.84 12.17
N PHE A 10 0.12 6.55 12.44
CA PHE A 10 1.49 6.13 12.75
C PHE A 10 1.93 4.99 11.82
N GLY A 11 2.01 5.30 10.52
CA GLY A 11 2.54 4.44 9.49
C GLY A 11 3.92 4.88 8.99
N PRO A 12 4.45 4.23 7.92
CA PRO A 12 5.76 4.53 7.33
C PRO A 12 5.97 5.99 6.91
N ALA A 13 4.90 6.66 6.46
CA ALA A 13 4.96 8.08 6.11
C ALA A 13 5.18 8.96 7.33
N ALA A 14 4.45 8.72 8.43
CA ALA A 14 4.60 9.43 9.69
C ALA A 14 6.01 9.27 10.27
N ALA A 15 6.49 8.04 10.34
CA ALA A 15 7.84 7.75 10.84
C ALA A 15 8.92 8.45 10.03
N SER A 16 8.86 8.37 8.69
CA SER A 16 9.83 9.05 7.83
C SER A 16 9.74 10.58 7.89
N ALA A 17 8.56 11.14 8.20
CA ALA A 17 8.41 12.57 8.43
C ALA A 17 9.11 13.01 9.71
N VAL A 18 8.98 12.27 10.81
CA VAL A 18 9.71 12.56 12.06
C VAL A 18 11.22 12.43 11.86
N GLU A 19 11.68 11.35 11.23
CA GLU A 19 13.10 11.17 10.87
C GLU A 19 13.63 12.35 10.05
N ALA A 20 12.84 12.84 9.09
CA ALA A 20 13.20 14.00 8.27
C ALA A 20 13.24 15.29 9.07
N LEU A 21 12.25 15.57 9.93
CA LEU A 21 12.26 16.71 10.85
C LEU A 21 13.57 16.75 11.65
N ARG A 22 13.96 15.64 12.27
CA ARG A 22 15.19 15.53 13.08
C ARG A 22 16.45 15.69 12.24
N SER A 23 16.49 15.12 11.03
CA SER A 23 17.62 15.29 10.10
C SER A 23 17.83 16.73 9.65
N GLN A 24 16.80 17.57 9.72
CA GLN A 24 16.87 19.02 9.45
C GLN A 24 17.22 19.86 10.70
N GLY A 25 17.59 19.23 11.82
CA GLY A 25 17.88 19.92 13.07
C GLY A 25 16.66 20.58 13.72
N CYS A 26 15.47 20.04 13.49
CA CYS A 26 14.23 20.53 14.04
C CYS A 26 13.83 19.69 15.26
N ASP A 27 13.88 20.29 16.47
CA ASP A 27 13.55 19.67 17.75
C ASP A 27 12.09 19.94 18.18
N ALA A 28 11.22 20.22 17.24
CA ALA A 28 9.81 20.49 17.46
C ALA A 28 9.13 19.39 18.29
N ASN A 29 8.17 19.78 19.14
CA ASN A 29 7.32 18.84 19.86
C ASN A 29 6.32 18.20 18.89
N VAL A 30 6.37 16.89 18.73
CA VAL A 30 5.52 16.13 17.83
C VAL A 30 4.49 15.33 18.62
N ALA A 31 3.21 15.50 18.30
CA ALA A 31 2.13 14.63 18.75
C ALA A 31 1.72 13.72 17.58
N ILE A 32 1.86 12.41 17.77
CA ILE A 32 1.36 11.39 16.81
C ILE A 32 0.06 10.84 17.37
N ILE A 33 -1.03 10.99 16.61
CA ILE A 33 -2.37 10.55 17.00
C ILE A 33 -2.75 9.39 16.09
N THR A 34 -3.05 8.23 16.65
CA THR A 34 -3.32 7.01 15.87
C THR A 34 -4.48 6.21 16.44
N ALA A 35 -5.37 5.74 15.57
CA ALA A 35 -6.41 4.79 15.95
C ALA A 35 -5.84 3.40 16.31
N GLY A 36 -4.63 3.10 15.86
CA GLY A 36 -3.91 1.86 16.12
C GLY A 36 -3.02 1.93 17.38
N PRO A 37 -2.09 0.97 17.52
CA PRO A 37 -1.19 0.86 18.65
C PRO A 37 -0.13 1.96 18.71
N ALA A 38 0.60 2.03 19.83
CA ALA A 38 1.66 3.04 20.08
C ALA A 38 2.98 2.76 19.34
N PHE A 39 2.98 1.93 18.32
CA PHE A 39 4.16 1.60 17.53
C PHE A 39 3.81 1.51 16.03
N CYS A 40 4.80 1.75 15.19
CA CYS A 40 4.64 1.69 13.74
C CYS A 40 4.84 0.27 13.24
N GLU A 41 3.78 -0.32 12.70
CA GLU A 41 3.83 -1.63 12.06
C GLU A 41 4.10 -1.50 10.56
N SER A 42 4.87 -2.45 10.01
CA SER A 42 5.06 -2.56 8.57
C SER A 42 3.89 -3.28 7.91
N PRO A 43 3.04 -2.62 7.11
CA PRO A 43 1.94 -3.30 6.43
C PRO A 43 2.41 -4.40 5.46
N VAL A 44 3.65 -4.32 4.98
CA VAL A 44 4.26 -5.36 4.13
C VAL A 44 4.46 -6.66 4.90
N LEU A 45 4.74 -6.58 6.21
CA LEU A 45 5.05 -7.74 7.04
C LEU A 45 3.81 -8.43 7.63
N THR A 46 2.62 -7.84 7.53
CA THR A 46 1.37 -8.47 8.02
C THR A 46 1.14 -9.84 7.40
N SER A 47 1.34 -9.98 6.10
CA SER A 47 1.18 -11.26 5.41
C SER A 47 2.23 -12.30 5.82
N TYR A 48 3.44 -11.87 6.15
CA TYR A 48 4.50 -12.75 6.67
C TYR A 48 4.21 -13.19 8.11
N ASN A 49 3.60 -12.32 8.92
CA ASN A 49 3.11 -12.68 10.25
C ASN A 49 1.96 -13.70 10.15
N ALA A 50 0.96 -13.44 9.30
CA ALA A 50 -0.12 -14.39 9.05
C ALA A 50 0.42 -15.77 8.62
N ALA A 51 1.49 -15.81 7.83
CA ALA A 51 2.16 -17.03 7.38
C ALA A 51 3.07 -17.68 8.47
N GLY A 52 3.27 -17.04 9.61
CA GLY A 52 4.14 -17.51 10.69
C GLY A 52 5.64 -17.37 10.40
N ILE A 53 6.03 -16.47 9.50
CA ILE A 53 7.42 -16.22 9.10
C ILE A 53 8.09 -15.19 10.01
N VAL A 54 7.34 -14.16 10.43
CA VAL A 54 7.80 -13.09 11.33
C VAL A 54 6.87 -12.96 12.52
N THR A 55 7.40 -12.55 13.68
CA THR A 55 6.61 -12.16 14.84
C THR A 55 6.12 -10.72 14.70
N ARG A 56 5.19 -10.30 15.57
CA ARG A 56 4.72 -8.91 15.59
C ARG A 56 5.84 -7.93 15.96
N GLU A 57 6.70 -8.30 16.90
CA GLU A 57 7.86 -7.50 17.33
C GLU A 57 8.82 -7.26 16.17
N GLN A 58 9.05 -8.26 15.33
CA GLN A 58 9.88 -8.15 14.11
C GLN A 58 9.21 -7.28 13.04
N GLY A 59 7.91 -7.07 13.12
CA GLY A 59 7.12 -6.20 12.24
C GLY A 59 7.15 -4.73 12.63
N SER A 60 7.66 -4.38 13.81
CA SER A 60 7.83 -2.98 14.24
C SER A 60 9.07 -2.36 13.60
N ILE A 61 8.90 -1.22 12.93
CA ILE A 61 9.93 -0.63 12.05
C ILE A 61 10.47 0.74 12.48
N CYS A 62 10.09 1.26 13.64
CA CYS A 62 10.31 2.66 13.99
C CYS A 62 10.86 2.88 15.40
N THR A 63 11.93 2.18 15.76
CA THR A 63 12.58 2.36 17.08
C THR A 63 13.07 3.79 17.32
N LEU A 64 13.64 4.46 16.31
CA LEU A 64 14.14 5.83 16.43
C LEU A 64 13.06 6.85 16.80
N VAL A 65 11.83 6.68 16.35
CA VAL A 65 10.70 7.56 16.67
C VAL A 65 10.21 7.30 18.09
N LEU A 66 10.28 6.07 18.58
CA LEU A 66 9.83 5.70 19.91
C LEU A 66 10.79 6.21 21.01
N ASP A 67 12.07 6.35 20.70
CA ASP A 67 13.11 6.80 21.63
C ASP A 67 13.29 8.34 21.65
N ASP A 68 12.55 9.08 20.82
CA ASP A 68 12.64 10.53 20.71
C ASP A 68 11.86 11.23 21.85
N ALA A 69 12.57 11.94 22.72
CA ALA A 69 12.01 12.61 23.89
C ALA A 69 10.98 13.71 23.56
N ASN A 70 11.04 14.28 22.35
CA ASN A 70 10.12 15.31 21.87
C ASN A 70 8.95 14.73 21.07
N VAL A 71 8.80 13.39 21.00
CA VAL A 71 7.67 12.72 20.36
C VAL A 71 6.74 12.13 21.42
N ARG A 72 5.46 12.42 21.30
CA ARG A 72 4.40 11.82 22.12
C ARG A 72 3.41 11.10 21.23
N ILE A 73 3.15 9.84 21.54
CA ILE A 73 2.20 9.02 20.80
C ILE A 73 0.91 8.89 21.61
N PHE A 74 -0.22 9.13 20.94
CA PHE A 74 -1.57 8.99 21.48
C PHE A 74 -2.26 7.83 20.74
N PRO A 75 -2.14 6.58 21.22
CA PRO A 75 -2.76 5.41 20.61
C PRO A 75 -4.25 5.34 20.93
N ASN A 76 -4.99 4.56 20.11
CA ASN A 76 -6.42 4.31 20.24
C ASN A 76 -7.27 5.60 20.20
N GLU A 77 -6.79 6.62 19.49
CA GLU A 77 -7.47 7.88 19.26
C GLU A 77 -7.86 8.00 17.79
N GLU A 78 -9.13 7.84 17.49
CA GLU A 78 -9.66 7.98 16.14
C GLU A 78 -10.05 9.44 15.87
N ILE A 79 -9.52 10.00 14.79
CA ILE A 79 -9.74 11.39 14.40
C ILE A 79 -11.12 11.53 13.75
N THR A 80 -11.91 12.50 14.25
CA THR A 80 -13.25 12.79 13.76
C THR A 80 -13.35 14.06 12.93
N SER A 81 -12.46 15.03 13.16
CA SER A 81 -12.43 16.28 12.38
C SER A 81 -11.07 16.99 12.49
N ILE A 82 -10.81 17.83 11.50
CA ILE A 82 -9.72 18.80 11.49
C ILE A 82 -10.31 20.18 11.17
N ASP A 83 -10.04 21.14 12.05
CA ASP A 83 -10.32 22.56 11.84
C ASP A 83 -9.04 23.23 11.33
N THR A 84 -9.02 23.57 10.04
CA THR A 84 -7.85 24.16 9.38
C THR A 84 -7.70 25.64 9.63
N GLU A 85 -8.79 26.34 9.99
CA GLU A 85 -8.76 27.77 10.37
C GLU A 85 -8.33 27.93 11.84
N GLY A 86 -8.94 27.14 12.73
CA GLY A 86 -8.57 27.10 14.16
C GLY A 86 -7.30 26.28 14.45
N GLN A 87 -6.71 25.65 13.46
CA GLN A 87 -5.51 24.81 13.56
C GLN A 87 -5.61 23.76 14.69
N THR A 88 -6.72 23.01 14.71
CA THR A 88 -7.00 22.03 15.76
C THR A 88 -7.53 20.72 15.17
N VAL A 89 -7.09 19.62 15.74
CA VAL A 89 -7.58 18.26 15.40
C VAL A 89 -8.36 17.71 16.58
N LYS A 90 -9.49 17.02 16.31
CA LYS A 90 -10.36 16.41 17.33
C LYS A 90 -10.52 14.91 17.10
N ALA A 91 -10.49 14.14 18.20
CA ALA A 91 -10.74 12.70 18.22
C ALA A 91 -12.10 12.34 18.81
N THR A 92 -12.49 11.06 18.63
CA THR A 92 -13.72 10.45 19.17
C THR A 92 -13.81 10.58 20.68
N SER A 93 -12.67 10.55 21.39
CA SER A 93 -12.61 10.77 22.84
C SER A 93 -13.01 12.19 23.28
N GLY A 94 -13.17 13.13 22.35
CA GLY A 94 -13.39 14.55 22.59
C GLY A 94 -12.11 15.33 22.86
N ARG A 95 -10.93 14.67 22.88
CA ARG A 95 -9.63 15.35 23.03
C ARG A 95 -9.33 16.15 21.78
N GLU A 96 -8.67 17.29 21.97
CA GLU A 96 -8.26 18.21 20.93
C GLU A 96 -6.75 18.48 21.00
N TRP A 97 -6.13 18.62 19.82
CA TRP A 97 -4.71 18.93 19.67
C TRP A 97 -4.54 20.14 18.75
N PRO A 98 -4.16 21.29 19.30
CA PRO A 98 -3.73 22.42 18.49
C PRO A 98 -2.38 22.12 17.84
N TYR A 99 -2.16 22.66 16.64
CA TYR A 99 -0.93 22.48 15.88
C TYR A 99 -0.44 23.78 15.23
N SER A 100 0.86 23.88 14.98
CA SER A 100 1.43 24.87 14.06
C SER A 100 1.45 24.31 12.63
N VAL A 101 1.89 23.04 12.46
CA VAL A 101 1.79 22.30 11.21
C VAL A 101 1.20 20.91 11.47
N CYS A 102 0.40 20.42 10.52
CA CYS A 102 -0.25 19.13 10.60
C CYS A 102 0.15 18.23 9.41
N LEU A 103 0.44 16.95 9.68
CA LEU A 103 0.63 15.92 8.66
C LEU A 103 -0.50 14.90 8.73
N ILE A 104 -1.27 14.77 7.66
CA ILE A 104 -2.25 13.69 7.49
C ILE A 104 -1.55 12.47 6.89
N ALA A 105 -1.38 11.44 7.71
CA ALA A 105 -0.73 10.17 7.35
C ALA A 105 -1.59 8.96 7.77
N THR A 106 -2.91 9.11 7.71
CA THR A 106 -3.94 8.15 8.15
C THR A 106 -4.00 6.88 7.29
N GLY A 107 -3.32 6.89 6.15
CA GLY A 107 -3.26 5.72 5.27
C GLY A 107 -4.60 5.36 4.63
N ALA A 108 -4.84 4.06 4.47
CA ALA A 108 -6.03 3.52 3.83
C ALA A 108 -6.49 2.23 4.52
N SER A 109 -7.79 1.96 4.48
CA SER A 109 -8.44 0.78 5.05
C SER A 109 -8.99 -0.15 3.97
N PRO A 110 -9.15 -1.46 4.23
CA PRO A 110 -9.77 -2.39 3.31
C PRO A 110 -11.20 -1.97 2.94
N VAL A 111 -11.54 -2.14 1.67
CA VAL A 111 -12.91 -1.87 1.21
C VAL A 111 -13.81 -3.04 1.63
N LEU A 112 -14.76 -2.74 2.53
CA LEU A 112 -15.78 -3.67 3.03
C LEU A 112 -17.20 -3.16 2.78
N SER A 113 -17.38 -2.27 1.81
CA SER A 113 -18.67 -1.70 1.42
C SER A 113 -18.97 -1.94 -0.05
N GLY A 114 -20.23 -2.02 -0.42
CA GLY A 114 -20.69 -2.25 -1.78
C GLY A 114 -21.66 -3.43 -1.89
N GLU A 115 -21.84 -3.96 -3.09
CA GLU A 115 -22.86 -4.96 -3.41
C GLU A 115 -22.46 -6.43 -3.15
N SER A 116 -21.27 -6.70 -2.59
CA SER A 116 -20.83 -8.07 -2.36
C SER A 116 -21.55 -8.70 -1.16
N PRO A 117 -22.23 -9.85 -1.31
CA PRO A 117 -22.87 -10.53 -0.19
C PRO A 117 -21.88 -11.04 0.87
N LEU A 118 -20.60 -11.09 0.53
CA LEU A 118 -19.53 -11.53 1.44
C LEU A 118 -19.25 -10.52 2.55
N PHE A 119 -19.60 -9.25 2.37
CA PHE A 119 -19.39 -8.21 3.40
C PHE A 119 -20.26 -8.43 4.64
N GLU A 120 -21.46 -9.04 4.48
CA GLU A 120 -22.37 -9.33 5.57
C GLU A 120 -21.95 -10.56 6.41
N CYS A 121 -20.94 -11.31 5.94
CA CYS A 121 -20.46 -12.53 6.60
C CYS A 121 -19.32 -12.28 7.59
N ASN A 122 -19.12 -11.05 8.06
CA ASN A 122 -17.99 -10.67 8.94
C ASN A 122 -16.63 -11.17 8.40
N PRO A 123 -16.26 -10.80 7.17
CA PRO A 123 -15.09 -11.35 6.52
C PRO A 123 -13.79 -10.94 7.22
N LEU A 124 -12.78 -11.78 7.09
CA LEU A 124 -11.41 -11.43 7.42
C LEU A 124 -10.87 -10.44 6.38
N THR A 125 -9.90 -9.64 6.81
CA THR A 125 -9.05 -8.79 5.97
C THR A 125 -7.60 -9.12 6.24
N LEU A 126 -6.66 -8.49 5.51
CA LEU A 126 -5.23 -8.64 5.76
C LEU A 126 -4.53 -7.30 5.54
N ARG A 127 -4.69 -6.38 6.49
CA ARG A 127 -4.08 -5.04 6.47
C ARG A 127 -3.22 -4.77 7.70
N THR A 128 -3.68 -5.18 8.88
CA THR A 128 -3.02 -4.96 10.16
C THR A 128 -2.47 -6.27 10.73
N PHE A 129 -1.65 -6.18 11.78
CA PHE A 129 -1.20 -7.37 12.48
C PHE A 129 -2.35 -8.06 13.24
N GLU A 130 -3.34 -7.31 13.71
CA GLU A 130 -4.59 -7.87 14.25
C GLU A 130 -5.31 -8.74 13.22
N ASP A 131 -5.38 -8.29 11.97
CA ASP A 131 -5.94 -9.10 10.88
C ASP A 131 -5.16 -10.39 10.67
N ALA A 132 -3.83 -10.29 10.69
CA ALA A 132 -2.94 -11.44 10.53
C ALA A 132 -3.10 -12.44 11.69
N GLU A 133 -3.22 -11.96 12.93
CA GLU A 133 -3.45 -12.76 14.13
C GLU A 133 -4.84 -13.43 14.08
N ARG A 134 -5.89 -12.72 13.65
CA ARG A 134 -7.24 -13.29 13.47
C ARG A 134 -7.23 -14.44 12.44
N LEU A 135 -6.60 -14.25 11.28
CA LEU A 135 -6.44 -15.31 10.28
C LEU A 135 -5.66 -16.49 10.85
N SER A 136 -4.56 -16.23 11.54
CA SER A 136 -3.72 -17.26 12.16
C SER A 136 -4.47 -18.07 13.21
N ALA A 137 -5.22 -17.40 14.09
CA ALA A 137 -6.00 -18.04 15.14
C ALA A 137 -7.12 -18.92 14.55
N MET A 138 -7.80 -18.44 13.50
CA MET A 138 -8.84 -19.19 12.79
C MET A 138 -8.25 -20.48 12.19
N LEU A 139 -7.12 -20.39 11.49
CA LEU A 139 -6.43 -21.53 10.88
C LEU A 139 -5.91 -22.52 11.92
N ALA A 140 -5.45 -22.05 13.07
CA ALA A 140 -5.01 -22.91 14.17
C ALA A 140 -6.19 -23.65 14.83
N ALA A 141 -7.34 -23.02 14.95
CA ALA A 141 -8.53 -23.61 15.54
C ALA A 141 -9.23 -24.65 14.62
N ARG A 142 -9.05 -24.54 13.30
CA ARG A 142 -9.67 -25.41 12.30
C ARG A 142 -8.62 -25.99 11.35
N PRO A 143 -8.02 -27.16 11.67
CA PRO A 143 -7.08 -27.82 10.75
C PRO A 143 -7.73 -28.10 9.40
N HIS A 144 -6.99 -27.82 8.31
CA HIS A 144 -7.47 -27.96 6.93
C HIS A 144 -8.66 -27.06 6.56
N ALA A 145 -8.84 -25.93 7.27
CA ALA A 145 -9.92 -25.00 6.99
C ALA A 145 -9.97 -24.59 5.52
N GLY A 146 -11.16 -24.64 4.92
CA GLY A 146 -11.45 -24.08 3.60
C GLY A 146 -11.65 -22.56 3.72
N VAL A 147 -10.81 -21.78 3.07
CA VAL A 147 -10.87 -20.32 3.12
C VAL A 147 -11.18 -19.75 1.74
N LEU A 148 -12.33 -19.09 1.59
CA LEU A 148 -12.65 -18.33 0.39
C LEU A 148 -11.97 -16.96 0.46
N ILE A 149 -11.09 -16.67 -0.48
CA ILE A 149 -10.39 -15.40 -0.60
C ILE A 149 -10.96 -14.64 -1.79
N SER A 150 -11.79 -13.65 -1.52
CA SER A 150 -12.42 -12.83 -2.56
C SER A 150 -11.51 -11.67 -2.96
N GLY A 151 -11.03 -11.72 -4.20
CA GLY A 151 -10.08 -10.78 -4.79
C GLY A 151 -8.89 -11.50 -5.42
N THR A 152 -8.22 -10.83 -6.36
CA THR A 152 -7.10 -11.39 -7.14
C THR A 152 -5.84 -10.52 -7.06
N SER A 153 -5.77 -9.66 -6.04
CA SER A 153 -4.65 -8.77 -5.77
C SER A 153 -3.47 -9.51 -5.11
N MET A 154 -2.34 -8.86 -5.00
CA MET A 154 -1.18 -9.40 -4.25
C MET A 154 -1.52 -9.76 -2.81
N VAL A 155 -2.41 -8.99 -2.17
CA VAL A 155 -2.90 -9.30 -0.81
C VAL A 155 -3.64 -10.63 -0.78
N ALA A 156 -4.51 -10.90 -1.78
CA ALA A 156 -5.21 -12.18 -1.89
C ALA A 156 -4.24 -13.36 -2.04
N LEU A 157 -3.21 -13.20 -2.90
CA LEU A 157 -2.19 -14.24 -3.10
C LEU A 157 -1.37 -14.50 -1.83
N LYS A 158 -1.03 -13.44 -1.08
CA LYS A 158 -0.32 -13.58 0.20
C LYS A 158 -1.20 -14.18 1.29
N ALA A 159 -2.48 -13.89 1.31
CA ALA A 159 -3.44 -14.57 2.20
C ALA A 159 -3.53 -16.07 1.89
N ALA A 160 -3.57 -16.44 0.59
CA ALA A 160 -3.55 -17.84 0.17
C ALA A 160 -2.25 -18.56 0.60
N GLU A 161 -1.10 -17.90 0.46
CA GLU A 161 0.18 -18.44 0.98
C GLU A 161 0.10 -18.69 2.49
N ALA A 162 -0.44 -17.74 3.25
CA ALA A 162 -0.59 -17.88 4.70
C ALA A 162 -1.48 -19.08 5.05
N CYS A 163 -2.58 -19.29 4.31
CA CYS A 163 -3.45 -20.45 4.48
C CYS A 163 -2.70 -21.75 4.21
N ILE A 164 -2.02 -21.90 3.07
CA ILE A 164 -1.24 -23.12 2.74
C ILE A 164 -0.18 -23.42 3.80
N ARG A 165 0.60 -22.41 4.21
CA ARG A 165 1.67 -22.59 5.22
C ARG A 165 1.15 -23.04 6.57
N ARG A 166 -0.11 -22.77 6.89
CA ARG A 166 -0.79 -23.19 8.12
C ARG A 166 -1.71 -24.39 7.92
N GLY A 167 -1.61 -25.08 6.78
CA GLY A 167 -2.35 -26.30 6.49
C GLY A 167 -3.81 -26.08 6.08
N GLY A 168 -4.22 -24.85 5.78
CA GLY A 168 -5.53 -24.54 5.23
C GLY A 168 -5.62 -24.78 3.72
N ARG A 169 -6.84 -24.71 3.19
CA ARG A 169 -7.16 -24.90 1.76
C ARG A 169 -7.75 -23.60 1.19
N PRO A 170 -6.95 -22.72 0.59
CA PRO A 170 -7.43 -21.48 0.02
C PRO A 170 -8.07 -21.69 -1.36
N THR A 171 -9.19 -21.00 -1.57
CA THR A 171 -9.84 -20.83 -2.88
C THR A 171 -9.87 -19.34 -3.20
N ILE A 172 -9.19 -18.89 -4.25
CA ILE A 172 -9.19 -17.50 -4.71
C ILE A 172 -10.36 -17.29 -5.66
N LEU A 173 -11.26 -16.36 -5.30
CA LEU A 173 -12.41 -15.96 -6.11
C LEU A 173 -12.11 -14.67 -6.87
N GLY A 174 -12.22 -14.69 -8.19
CA GLY A 174 -12.00 -13.56 -9.05
C GLY A 174 -13.06 -13.33 -10.11
N ARG A 175 -13.67 -12.14 -10.15
CA ARG A 175 -14.65 -11.73 -11.19
C ARG A 175 -14.06 -11.72 -12.60
N ARG A 176 -12.74 -11.57 -12.73
CA ARG A 176 -12.04 -11.49 -14.01
C ARG A 176 -11.38 -12.83 -14.34
N PRO A 177 -11.06 -13.07 -15.64
CA PRO A 177 -10.47 -14.34 -16.09
C PRO A 177 -9.02 -14.52 -15.60
N HIS A 178 -8.36 -13.47 -15.10
CA HIS A 178 -6.97 -13.52 -14.65
C HIS A 178 -6.76 -12.82 -13.32
N ILE A 179 -5.76 -13.31 -12.56
CA ILE A 179 -5.24 -12.64 -11.35
C ILE A 179 -4.40 -11.41 -11.70
N LEU A 180 -4.09 -10.57 -10.70
CA LEU A 180 -3.15 -9.44 -10.77
C LEU A 180 -3.43 -8.42 -11.89
N LYS A 181 -4.69 -8.23 -12.29
CA LYS A 181 -5.06 -7.38 -13.44
C LYS A 181 -4.40 -6.00 -13.46
N ALA A 182 -4.17 -5.38 -12.30
CA ALA A 182 -3.55 -4.06 -12.23
C ALA A 182 -2.03 -4.07 -12.49
N SER A 183 -1.40 -5.26 -12.51
CA SER A 183 0.06 -5.40 -12.52
C SER A 183 0.57 -6.45 -13.49
N ALA A 184 -0.31 -7.31 -14.03
CA ALA A 184 0.10 -8.41 -14.90
C ALA A 184 -0.59 -8.34 -16.25
N HIS A 185 0.18 -8.56 -17.32
CA HIS A 185 -0.35 -8.92 -18.62
C HIS A 185 -0.97 -10.34 -18.55
N PRO A 186 -2.04 -10.66 -19.30
CA PRO A 186 -2.71 -11.96 -19.23
C PRO A 186 -1.78 -13.17 -19.32
N HIS A 187 -0.79 -13.15 -20.21
CA HIS A 187 0.19 -14.24 -20.34
C HIS A 187 1.04 -14.43 -19.06
N ALA A 188 1.49 -13.35 -18.44
CA ALA A 188 2.22 -13.42 -17.18
C ALA A 188 1.32 -13.87 -16.01
N ALA A 189 0.05 -13.43 -16.02
CA ALA A 189 -0.94 -13.88 -15.06
C ALA A 189 -1.19 -15.38 -15.16
N SER A 190 -1.45 -15.92 -16.38
CA SER A 190 -1.65 -17.35 -16.58
C SER A 190 -0.44 -18.19 -16.16
N ARG A 191 0.77 -17.70 -16.39
CA ARG A 191 1.98 -18.38 -15.90
C ARG A 191 2.04 -18.42 -14.36
N MET A 192 1.68 -17.32 -13.71
CA MET A 192 1.61 -17.28 -12.25
C MET A 192 0.48 -18.15 -11.70
N GLU A 193 -0.68 -18.18 -12.37
CA GLU A 193 -1.84 -19.02 -12.03
C GLU A 193 -1.43 -20.49 -11.95
N ALA A 194 -0.77 -21.01 -13.00
CA ALA A 194 -0.28 -22.39 -13.02
C ALA A 194 0.67 -22.69 -11.82
N LEU A 195 1.57 -21.77 -11.50
CA LEU A 195 2.47 -21.93 -10.34
C LEU A 195 1.76 -21.91 -8.99
N LEU A 196 0.61 -21.24 -8.89
CA LEU A 196 -0.22 -21.20 -7.67
C LEU A 196 -1.03 -22.51 -7.55
N GLU A 197 -1.59 -23.00 -8.62
CA GLU A 197 -2.33 -24.27 -8.66
C GLU A 197 -1.42 -25.46 -8.32
N ASP A 198 -0.17 -25.48 -8.82
CA ASP A 198 0.86 -26.44 -8.44
C ASP A 198 1.15 -26.49 -6.93
N GLN A 199 0.84 -25.40 -6.21
CA GLN A 199 1.00 -25.30 -4.76
C GLN A 199 -0.29 -25.62 -3.99
N GLY A 200 -1.35 -26.05 -4.67
CA GLY A 200 -2.63 -26.41 -4.05
C GLY A 200 -3.55 -25.21 -3.75
N ILE A 201 -3.35 -24.08 -4.42
CA ILE A 201 -4.27 -22.94 -4.35
C ILE A 201 -5.31 -23.12 -5.46
N GLU A 202 -6.57 -23.25 -5.07
CA GLU A 202 -7.68 -23.32 -6.02
C GLU A 202 -8.00 -21.93 -6.58
N LEU A 203 -8.16 -21.83 -7.91
CA LEU A 203 -8.52 -20.58 -8.58
C LEU A 203 -9.94 -20.69 -9.18
N MET A 204 -10.86 -19.86 -8.71
CA MET A 204 -12.21 -19.66 -9.23
C MET A 204 -12.27 -18.31 -9.93
N LEU A 205 -11.79 -18.26 -11.17
CA LEU A 205 -11.71 -17.04 -11.99
C LEU A 205 -12.91 -16.94 -12.94
N GLY A 206 -13.35 -15.72 -13.26
CA GLY A 206 -14.57 -15.46 -14.02
C GLY A 206 -15.85 -15.65 -13.21
N GLU A 207 -15.76 -15.79 -11.88
CA GLU A 207 -16.87 -16.07 -10.98
C GLU A 207 -17.15 -14.90 -10.02
N ILE A 208 -18.40 -14.77 -9.59
CA ILE A 208 -18.80 -13.86 -8.52
C ILE A 208 -19.61 -14.62 -7.45
N ALA A 209 -19.51 -14.18 -6.21
CA ALA A 209 -20.42 -14.61 -5.15
C ALA A 209 -21.75 -13.86 -5.31
N GLU A 210 -22.86 -14.60 -5.49
CA GLU A 210 -24.21 -14.04 -5.63
C GLU A 210 -24.97 -14.01 -4.31
N LYS A 211 -24.76 -15.03 -3.47
CA LYS A 211 -25.36 -15.14 -2.14
C LYS A 211 -24.35 -15.71 -1.17
N ALA A 212 -24.40 -15.23 0.06
CA ALA A 212 -23.61 -15.77 1.15
C ALA A 212 -24.45 -15.78 2.44
N ARG A 213 -24.25 -16.76 3.29
CA ARG A 213 -24.92 -16.88 4.57
C ARG A 213 -24.02 -17.57 5.59
N VAL A 214 -23.93 -17.00 6.77
CA VAL A 214 -23.26 -17.62 7.93
C VAL A 214 -24.13 -18.75 8.47
N LEU A 215 -23.55 -19.91 8.71
CA LEU A 215 -24.19 -21.09 9.30
C LEU A 215 -24.02 -21.07 10.84
N GLU A 216 -24.73 -21.96 11.55
CA GLU A 216 -24.72 -22.02 13.02
C GLU A 216 -23.34 -22.31 13.62
N ASP A 217 -22.50 -23.07 12.90
CA ASP A 217 -21.12 -23.38 13.29
C ASP A 217 -20.11 -22.27 12.94
N GLY A 218 -20.59 -21.14 12.39
CA GLY A 218 -19.78 -20.01 11.96
C GLY A 218 -19.14 -20.17 10.60
N SER A 219 -19.34 -21.31 9.89
CA SER A 219 -18.94 -21.45 8.50
C SER A 219 -19.86 -20.63 7.57
N VAL A 220 -19.44 -20.42 6.32
CA VAL A 220 -20.16 -19.60 5.36
C VAL A 220 -20.51 -20.43 4.13
N THR A 221 -21.80 -20.53 3.81
CA THR A 221 -22.25 -21.09 2.53
C THR A 221 -22.34 -19.98 1.49
N VAL A 222 -21.79 -20.23 0.29
CA VAL A 222 -21.69 -19.25 -0.80
C VAL A 222 -22.18 -19.87 -2.11
N SER A 223 -23.07 -19.16 -2.80
CA SER A 223 -23.50 -19.48 -4.18
C SER A 223 -22.75 -18.60 -5.18
N PHE A 224 -22.43 -19.16 -6.33
CA PHE A 224 -21.61 -18.53 -7.37
C PHE A 224 -22.38 -18.47 -8.69
N SER A 225 -21.98 -17.51 -9.57
CA SER A 225 -22.67 -17.18 -10.81
C SER A 225 -22.78 -18.34 -11.83
N HIS A 226 -21.76 -19.21 -11.89
CA HIS A 226 -21.71 -20.30 -12.86
C HIS A 226 -21.63 -21.69 -12.21
N GLN A 227 -22.00 -21.80 -10.92
CA GLN A 227 -22.02 -23.08 -10.21
C GLN A 227 -23.44 -23.41 -9.75
N GLU A 228 -23.89 -24.64 -10.04
CA GLU A 228 -25.23 -25.09 -9.67
C GLU A 228 -25.43 -25.25 -8.15
N LYS A 229 -24.36 -25.57 -7.43
CA LYS A 229 -24.44 -25.88 -5.99
C LYS A 229 -23.62 -24.89 -5.17
N PRO A 230 -24.15 -24.42 -4.05
CA PRO A 230 -23.39 -23.61 -3.10
C PRO A 230 -22.24 -24.44 -2.51
N ARG A 231 -21.18 -23.75 -2.12
CA ARG A 231 -20.04 -24.33 -1.41
C ARG A 231 -19.98 -23.77 0.01
N VAL A 232 -19.40 -24.54 0.92
CA VAL A 232 -19.22 -24.15 2.31
C VAL A 232 -17.73 -23.90 2.57
N PHE A 233 -17.43 -22.80 3.25
CA PHE A 233 -16.09 -22.38 3.65
C PHE A 233 -16.08 -22.12 5.14
N ASP A 234 -14.96 -22.44 5.80
CA ASP A 234 -14.76 -22.17 7.22
C ASP A 234 -14.58 -20.68 7.51
N ALA A 235 -14.09 -19.93 6.56
CA ALA A 235 -13.96 -18.48 6.62
C ALA A 235 -13.97 -17.83 5.24
N VAL A 236 -14.30 -16.54 5.23
CA VAL A 236 -14.19 -15.67 4.04
C VAL A 236 -13.16 -14.58 4.36
N LEU A 237 -12.24 -14.31 3.42
CA LEU A 237 -11.32 -13.18 3.45
C LEU A 237 -11.60 -12.31 2.23
N VAL A 238 -11.64 -10.98 2.44
CA VAL A 238 -11.90 -10.01 1.36
C VAL A 238 -10.64 -9.18 1.09
N ALA A 239 -10.25 -9.10 -0.19
CA ALA A 239 -9.11 -8.34 -0.69
C ALA A 239 -9.49 -7.50 -1.92
N HIS A 240 -10.55 -6.69 -1.79
CA HIS A 240 -11.16 -5.87 -2.86
C HIS A 240 -10.51 -4.49 -3.04
N GLY A 241 -9.33 -4.29 -2.49
CA GLY A 241 -8.61 -3.03 -2.55
C GLY A 241 -8.72 -2.21 -1.27
N MET A 242 -8.27 -0.96 -1.35
CA MET A 242 -8.12 -0.06 -0.21
C MET A 242 -8.80 1.28 -0.53
N SER A 243 -9.36 1.91 0.50
CA SER A 243 -9.91 3.26 0.46
C SER A 243 -9.12 4.17 1.40
N PRO A 244 -8.63 5.34 0.96
CA PRO A 244 -8.00 6.32 1.82
C PRO A 244 -8.87 6.74 3.00
N ASN A 245 -8.27 6.88 4.19
CA ASN A 245 -8.96 7.27 5.41
C ASN A 245 -9.10 8.80 5.46
N ILE A 246 -10.15 9.33 4.85
CA ILE A 246 -10.38 10.77 4.62
C ILE A 246 -11.71 11.29 5.18
N GLY A 247 -12.53 10.48 5.86
CA GLY A 247 -13.86 10.89 6.33
C GLY A 247 -13.85 12.12 7.24
N PHE A 248 -12.78 12.35 7.98
CA PHE A 248 -12.64 13.47 8.92
C PHE A 248 -12.30 14.82 8.25
N VAL A 249 -12.02 14.85 6.94
CA VAL A 249 -11.68 16.10 6.20
C VAL A 249 -12.85 16.70 5.42
N GLU A 250 -14.05 16.13 5.49
CA GLU A 250 -15.21 16.57 4.68
C GLU A 250 -15.53 18.06 4.76
N ASN A 251 -15.27 18.70 5.94
CA ASN A 251 -15.54 20.12 6.18
C ASN A 251 -14.26 20.95 6.37
N ALA A 252 -13.11 20.47 5.94
CA ALA A 252 -11.82 21.05 6.30
C ALA A 252 -11.19 21.93 5.21
N ASN A 253 -11.93 22.31 4.16
CA ASN A 253 -11.39 23.04 2.98
C ASN A 253 -10.16 22.36 2.33
N ILE A 254 -10.05 21.03 2.48
CA ILE A 254 -9.00 20.21 1.89
C ILE A 254 -9.53 19.58 0.60
N HIS A 255 -8.82 19.78 -0.51
CA HIS A 255 -9.21 19.19 -1.78
C HIS A 255 -8.96 17.68 -1.79
N VAL A 256 -10.01 16.92 -2.10
CA VAL A 256 -10.02 15.47 -2.15
C VAL A 256 -10.47 14.99 -3.53
N ASP A 257 -9.71 14.05 -4.11
CA ASP A 257 -10.09 13.28 -5.29
C ASP A 257 -9.55 11.85 -5.14
N ARG A 258 -10.37 10.94 -4.63
CA ARG A 258 -10.00 9.56 -4.21
C ARG A 258 -8.89 9.48 -3.15
N GLY A 259 -8.30 10.59 -2.77
CA GLY A 259 -7.27 10.80 -1.78
C GLY A 259 -7.05 12.29 -1.65
N ILE A 260 -6.32 12.73 -0.64
CA ILE A 260 -6.00 14.15 -0.44
C ILE A 260 -5.04 14.60 -1.53
N VAL A 261 -5.46 15.61 -2.30
CA VAL A 261 -4.62 16.18 -3.37
C VAL A 261 -3.52 17.02 -2.76
N VAL A 262 -2.28 16.75 -3.14
CA VAL A 262 -1.09 17.48 -2.66
C VAL A 262 -0.25 18.00 -3.83
N ASP A 263 0.50 19.06 -3.56
CA ASP A 263 1.53 19.56 -4.46
C ASP A 263 2.84 18.76 -4.37
N ALA A 264 3.86 19.16 -5.13
CA ALA A 264 5.17 18.52 -5.10
C ALA A 264 5.88 18.62 -3.72
N SER A 265 5.51 19.59 -2.90
CA SER A 265 6.01 19.75 -1.54
C SER A 265 5.24 18.94 -0.49
N MET A 266 4.27 18.14 -0.91
CA MET A 266 3.32 17.39 -0.09
C MET A 266 2.33 18.27 0.69
N ARG A 267 2.13 19.54 0.29
CA ARG A 267 1.14 20.46 0.88
C ARG A 267 -0.24 20.16 0.32
N THR A 268 -1.24 20.25 1.18
CA THR A 268 -2.65 20.22 0.78
C THR A 268 -3.10 21.62 0.32
N SER A 269 -4.38 21.75 -0.05
CA SER A 269 -4.98 23.07 -0.33
C SER A 269 -5.17 23.93 0.93
N ALA A 270 -5.14 23.35 2.12
CA ALA A 270 -5.23 24.07 3.38
C ALA A 270 -3.83 24.51 3.88
N PRO A 271 -3.68 25.77 4.35
CA PRO A 271 -2.42 26.24 4.93
C PRO A 271 -1.97 25.36 6.11
N HIS A 272 -0.66 25.20 6.27
CA HIS A 272 -0.04 24.46 7.37
C HIS A 272 -0.43 22.98 7.45
N VAL A 273 -1.09 22.41 6.40
CA VAL A 273 -1.51 21.01 6.37
C VAL A 273 -0.85 20.29 5.21
N TYR A 274 -0.20 19.18 5.53
CA TYR A 274 0.47 18.25 4.62
C TYR A 274 -0.27 16.92 4.59
N ALA A 275 -0.10 16.12 3.52
CA ALA A 275 -0.56 14.74 3.49
C ALA A 275 0.48 13.83 2.83
N ALA A 276 0.64 12.59 3.35
CA ALA A 276 1.61 11.62 2.85
C ALA A 276 1.15 10.17 3.07
N GLY A 277 1.61 9.27 2.20
CA GLY A 277 1.28 7.84 2.23
C GLY A 277 0.00 7.51 1.48
N ASP A 278 -0.65 6.39 1.85
CA ASP A 278 -1.82 5.85 1.14
C ASP A 278 -3.07 6.76 1.23
N VAL A 279 -3.03 7.85 1.98
CA VAL A 279 -4.08 8.88 2.03
C VAL A 279 -3.91 9.94 0.96
N ALA A 280 -2.67 10.14 0.45
CA ALA A 280 -2.33 11.22 -0.47
C ALA A 280 -2.46 10.79 -1.94
N LYS A 281 -3.04 11.69 -2.76
CA LYS A 281 -3.04 11.59 -4.22
C LYS A 281 -1.85 12.37 -4.76
N VAL A 282 -0.91 11.65 -5.36
CA VAL A 282 0.42 12.15 -5.77
C VAL A 282 0.68 11.88 -7.25
N PRO A 283 1.60 12.62 -7.89
CA PRO A 283 2.02 12.35 -9.27
C PRO A 283 2.51 10.91 -9.46
N CYS A 284 2.20 10.33 -10.61
CA CYS A 284 2.74 9.06 -11.08
C CYS A 284 3.69 9.33 -12.25
N LEU A 285 4.86 8.71 -12.26
CA LEU A 285 5.86 8.88 -13.33
C LEU A 285 5.39 8.38 -14.71
N LEU A 286 4.29 7.60 -14.73
CA LEU A 286 3.62 7.15 -15.95
C LEU A 286 2.48 8.10 -16.40
N GLY A 287 2.41 9.29 -15.83
CA GLY A 287 1.37 10.28 -16.09
C GLY A 287 0.22 10.25 -15.07
N GLY A 288 -0.47 11.40 -14.97
CA GLY A 288 -1.57 11.60 -14.04
C GLY A 288 -1.17 11.61 -12.57
N SER A 289 -2.18 11.58 -11.70
CA SER A 289 -2.00 11.50 -10.24
C SER A 289 -2.92 10.47 -9.64
N ARG A 290 -2.43 9.70 -8.64
CA ARG A 290 -3.19 8.67 -7.94
C ARG A 290 -2.60 8.37 -6.56
N VAL A 291 -3.35 7.64 -5.75
CA VAL A 291 -2.81 7.06 -4.51
C VAL A 291 -1.80 5.97 -4.87
N ALA A 292 -0.61 6.03 -4.29
CA ALA A 292 0.49 5.12 -4.65
C ALA A 292 0.27 3.69 -4.13
N GLY A 293 -0.22 3.54 -2.89
CA GLY A 293 -0.39 2.22 -2.27
C GLY A 293 0.91 1.43 -2.11
N LEU A 294 2.05 2.12 -1.99
CA LEU A 294 3.38 1.52 -1.96
C LEU A 294 4.17 2.00 -0.74
N TRP A 295 4.76 1.06 -0.01
CA TRP A 295 5.52 1.35 1.20
C TRP A 295 6.69 2.33 0.97
N LEU A 296 7.47 2.12 -0.11
CA LEU A 296 8.59 3.01 -0.46
C LEU A 296 8.10 4.42 -0.83
N ALA A 297 7.00 4.52 -1.57
CA ALA A 297 6.40 5.82 -1.90
C ALA A 297 5.92 6.55 -0.64
N ALA A 298 5.27 5.85 0.29
CA ALA A 298 4.83 6.43 1.56
C ALA A 298 6.02 6.99 2.37
N ARG A 299 7.13 6.26 2.45
CA ARG A 299 8.35 6.74 3.12
C ARG A 299 8.95 7.97 2.45
N GLN A 300 9.06 7.97 1.12
CA GLN A 300 9.58 9.12 0.35
C GLN A 300 8.69 10.35 0.53
N GLN A 301 7.37 10.19 0.47
CA GLN A 301 6.40 11.26 0.70
C GLN A 301 6.53 11.82 2.13
N GLY A 302 6.62 10.93 3.13
CA GLY A 302 6.85 11.33 4.52
C GLY A 302 8.13 12.13 4.70
N LYS A 303 9.24 11.70 4.06
CA LYS A 303 10.50 12.43 4.06
C LYS A 303 10.34 13.83 3.47
N VAL A 304 9.67 13.97 2.33
CA VAL A 304 9.42 15.27 1.69
C VAL A 304 8.57 16.16 2.58
N ALA A 305 7.46 15.63 3.13
CA ALA A 305 6.59 16.37 4.03
C ALA A 305 7.35 16.84 5.28
N GLY A 306 8.09 15.96 5.96
CA GLY A 306 8.86 16.30 7.17
C GLY A 306 9.93 17.36 6.92
N THR A 307 10.65 17.27 5.77
CA THR A 307 11.64 18.29 5.37
C THR A 307 10.97 19.66 5.19
N ASN A 308 9.83 19.72 4.51
CA ASN A 308 9.13 20.97 4.22
C ASN A 308 8.42 21.53 5.46
N MET A 309 7.93 20.69 6.36
CA MET A 309 7.40 21.09 7.67
C MET A 309 8.50 21.73 8.55
N ALA A 310 9.71 21.14 8.57
CA ALA A 310 10.85 21.71 9.27
C ALA A 310 11.22 23.11 8.72
N LYS A 311 11.17 23.27 7.39
CA LYS A 311 11.38 24.57 6.76
C LYS A 311 10.33 25.59 7.19
N GLU A 312 9.06 25.21 7.16
CA GLU A 312 7.94 26.10 7.53
C GLU A 312 8.05 26.56 8.98
N LEU A 313 8.30 25.65 9.92
CA LEU A 313 8.51 25.98 11.33
C LEU A 313 9.69 26.91 11.55
N ARG A 314 10.78 26.73 10.81
CA ARG A 314 11.95 27.62 10.86
C ARG A 314 11.64 29.02 10.34
N ASP A 315 10.97 29.11 9.17
CA ASP A 315 10.60 30.39 8.58
C ASP A 315 9.68 31.20 9.52
N GLU A 316 8.92 30.52 10.37
CA GLU A 316 8.08 31.12 11.43
C GLU A 316 8.84 31.38 12.74
N GLY A 317 10.14 31.10 12.80
CA GLY A 317 10.96 31.27 13.99
C GLY A 317 10.68 30.27 15.13
N ARG A 318 10.18 29.07 14.80
CA ARG A 318 9.77 28.04 15.75
C ARG A 318 10.75 26.86 15.75
N ALA A 319 11.07 26.36 16.92
CA ALA A 319 11.59 25.02 17.28
C ALA A 319 12.67 24.37 16.37
N CYS A 320 13.37 25.14 15.54
CA CYS A 320 14.47 24.63 14.72
C CYS A 320 15.76 25.38 15.08
N ALA A 321 16.88 24.64 15.21
CA ALA A 321 18.19 25.26 15.50
C ALA A 321 18.54 26.31 14.44
N SER A 322 19.09 27.43 14.90
CA SER A 322 19.51 28.55 14.05
C SER A 322 20.74 28.22 13.18
N ASP A 323 21.39 27.07 13.41
CA ASP A 323 22.60 26.68 12.72
C ASP A 323 22.28 26.10 11.34
N ALA A 324 22.57 26.88 10.30
CA ALA A 324 22.17 26.62 8.91
C ALA A 324 22.90 25.44 8.24
N SER A 325 23.90 24.83 8.89
CA SER A 325 24.79 23.83 8.28
C SER A 325 24.13 22.49 7.98
N ALA A 326 23.01 22.14 8.67
CA ALA A 326 22.29 20.88 8.50
C ALA A 326 21.06 20.98 7.57
N PHE A 327 20.70 22.20 7.10
CA PHE A 327 19.46 22.42 6.39
C PHE A 327 19.59 22.23 4.86
N ALA A 328 18.85 21.26 4.31
CA ALA A 328 18.86 20.93 2.89
C ALA A 328 17.94 21.80 2.00
N GLY A 329 17.22 22.78 2.57
CA GLY A 329 16.22 23.59 1.84
C GLY A 329 14.87 22.87 1.69
N SER A 330 14.04 23.32 0.74
CA SER A 330 12.80 22.65 0.39
C SER A 330 13.07 21.38 -0.42
N MET A 331 12.18 20.39 -0.29
CA MET A 331 12.26 19.12 -1.03
C MET A 331 11.00 18.93 -1.87
N GLU A 332 11.14 18.35 -3.06
CA GLU A 332 10.03 18.03 -3.94
C GLU A 332 9.88 16.52 -4.15
N TYR A 333 8.63 16.08 -4.21
CA TYR A 333 8.26 14.72 -4.58
C TYR A 333 7.94 14.67 -6.07
N HIS A 334 8.78 14.00 -6.83
CA HIS A 334 8.65 13.94 -8.29
C HIS A 334 7.70 12.83 -8.78
N GLY A 335 7.07 12.11 -7.87
CA GLY A 335 6.17 11.02 -8.18
C GLY A 335 6.74 9.63 -7.93
N PHE A 336 5.93 8.61 -8.21
CA PHE A 336 6.31 7.22 -8.04
C PHE A 336 6.17 6.44 -9.35
N LEU A 337 6.98 5.38 -9.48
CA LEU A 337 6.79 4.35 -10.48
C LEU A 337 6.02 3.19 -9.84
N PRO A 338 4.88 2.74 -10.41
CA PRO A 338 4.25 1.50 -9.98
C PRO A 338 5.23 0.34 -10.12
N ALA A 339 5.61 -0.26 -9.00
CA ALA A 339 6.49 -1.42 -8.98
C ALA A 339 6.08 -2.34 -7.84
N ASN A 340 5.89 -3.60 -8.16
CA ASN A 340 5.41 -4.61 -7.23
C ASN A 340 6.19 -5.91 -7.38
N THR A 341 6.49 -6.54 -6.25
CA THR A 341 7.09 -7.87 -6.22
C THR A 341 6.37 -8.71 -5.18
N ILE A 342 6.02 -9.93 -5.54
CA ILE A 342 5.39 -10.90 -4.64
C ILE A 342 6.03 -12.27 -4.81
N LYS A 343 6.27 -12.93 -3.67
CA LYS A 343 6.62 -14.34 -3.61
C LYS A 343 5.51 -15.11 -2.89
N VAL A 344 5.06 -16.20 -3.49
CA VAL A 344 4.08 -17.14 -2.92
C VAL A 344 4.68 -18.54 -3.01
N GLY A 345 5.13 -19.08 -1.88
CA GLY A 345 5.89 -20.32 -1.87
C GLY A 345 7.10 -20.28 -2.82
N ALA A 346 7.12 -21.13 -3.85
CA ALA A 346 8.16 -21.16 -4.89
C ALA A 346 7.89 -20.18 -6.04
N ALA A 347 6.68 -19.63 -6.18
CA ALA A 347 6.32 -18.73 -7.27
C ALA A 347 6.73 -17.30 -6.95
N LEU A 348 7.42 -16.66 -7.89
CA LEU A 348 7.79 -15.24 -7.85
C LEU A 348 7.11 -14.50 -8.99
N PHE A 349 6.49 -13.37 -8.68
CA PHE A 349 6.03 -12.39 -9.66
C PHE A 349 6.63 -11.02 -9.34
N ALA A 350 7.06 -10.31 -10.38
CA ALA A 350 7.40 -8.90 -10.27
C ALA A 350 6.88 -8.14 -11.49
N ALA A 351 6.48 -6.90 -11.25
CA ALA A 351 6.03 -5.98 -12.27
C ALA A 351 6.52 -4.58 -11.95
N ALA A 352 6.88 -3.83 -12.98
CA ALA A 352 7.14 -2.40 -12.84
C ALA A 352 6.75 -1.66 -14.10
N GLY A 353 6.39 -0.39 -13.94
CA GLY A 353 6.06 0.50 -15.05
C GLY A 353 4.66 0.31 -15.59
N MET A 354 4.49 0.65 -16.85
CA MET A 354 3.24 0.50 -17.59
C MET A 354 3.09 -0.96 -18.06
N ILE A 355 1.94 -1.55 -17.77
CA ILE A 355 1.56 -2.87 -18.28
C ILE A 355 0.48 -2.65 -19.34
N PRO A 356 0.79 -2.76 -20.62
CA PRO A 356 -0.18 -2.54 -21.70
C PRO A 356 -1.30 -3.59 -21.66
N SER A 357 -2.46 -3.22 -22.17
CA SER A 357 -3.52 -4.17 -22.47
C SER A 357 -3.17 -4.97 -23.75
N ALA A 358 -3.90 -6.07 -24.01
CA ALA A 358 -3.68 -6.85 -25.22
C ALA A 358 -3.97 -6.07 -26.53
N GLU A 359 -4.68 -4.95 -26.44
CA GLU A 359 -5.09 -4.10 -27.56
C GLU A 359 -4.16 -2.88 -27.75
N ASP A 360 -3.22 -2.65 -26.84
CA ASP A 360 -2.31 -1.50 -26.91
C ASP A 360 -1.27 -1.66 -28.02
N PRO A 361 -0.95 -0.59 -28.77
CA PRO A 361 -0.02 -0.63 -29.91
C PRO A 361 1.45 -0.72 -29.51
N PHE A 362 1.77 -1.04 -28.28
CA PHE A 362 3.14 -1.17 -27.81
C PHE A 362 3.81 -2.44 -28.35
N ALA A 363 5.08 -2.33 -28.74
CA ALA A 363 5.87 -3.50 -29.06
C ALA A 363 6.10 -4.31 -27.78
N ILE A 364 5.75 -5.59 -27.82
CA ILE A 364 5.99 -6.54 -26.73
C ILE A 364 7.16 -7.40 -27.14
N GLU A 365 8.23 -7.40 -26.37
CA GLU A 365 9.34 -8.30 -26.55
C GLU A 365 9.25 -9.41 -25.49
N GLU A 366 9.10 -10.66 -25.92
CA GLU A 366 9.15 -11.83 -25.06
C GLU A 366 10.59 -12.33 -25.00
N ILE A 367 11.15 -12.33 -23.81
CA ILE A 367 12.45 -12.95 -23.55
C ILE A 367 12.19 -14.21 -22.74
N GLU A 368 12.13 -15.36 -23.38
CA GLU A 368 12.20 -16.64 -22.69
C GLU A 368 13.66 -16.91 -22.31
N THR A 369 13.95 -16.94 -21.03
CA THR A 369 15.23 -17.42 -20.53
C THR A 369 15.15 -18.90 -20.22
N GLU A 370 16.20 -19.65 -20.48
CA GLU A 370 16.27 -21.13 -20.55
C GLU A 370 15.88 -21.92 -19.28
N ASN A 371 15.50 -21.35 -18.16
CA ASN A 371 15.22 -22.08 -16.92
C ASN A 371 13.93 -21.60 -16.23
N GLU A 372 12.78 -21.95 -16.77
CA GLU A 372 11.48 -21.78 -16.10
C GLU A 372 11.08 -20.33 -15.75
N HIS A 373 11.71 -19.32 -16.36
CA HIS A 373 11.37 -17.91 -16.14
C HIS A 373 10.67 -17.31 -17.34
N LEU A 374 9.64 -16.51 -17.10
CA LEU A 374 9.05 -15.62 -18.08
C LEU A 374 9.44 -14.18 -17.73
N LEU A 375 10.22 -13.53 -18.58
CA LEU A 375 10.40 -12.08 -18.55
C LEU A 375 9.72 -11.49 -19.79
N LYS A 376 8.76 -10.59 -19.55
CA LYS A 376 8.05 -9.87 -20.60
C LYS A 376 8.31 -8.39 -20.44
N SER A 377 9.02 -7.81 -21.42
CA SER A 377 9.35 -6.39 -21.47
C SER A 377 8.41 -5.64 -22.40
N TYR A 378 7.98 -4.45 -22.02
CA TYR A 378 7.07 -3.61 -22.78
C TYR A 378 7.82 -2.37 -23.24
N LEU A 379 7.80 -2.14 -24.56
CA LEU A 379 8.53 -1.07 -25.20
C LEU A 379 7.56 -0.13 -25.91
N VAL A 380 7.77 1.16 -25.77
CA VAL A 380 7.12 2.21 -26.55
C VAL A 380 8.10 2.72 -27.60
N ARG A 381 7.65 2.85 -28.86
CA ARG A 381 8.44 3.50 -29.90
C ARG A 381 8.21 4.99 -29.92
N GLN A 382 9.26 5.74 -29.66
CA GLN A 382 9.26 7.20 -29.72
C GLN A 382 10.49 7.68 -30.50
N ASP A 383 10.28 8.52 -31.52
CA ASP A 383 11.35 9.11 -32.36
C ASP A 383 12.34 8.05 -32.92
N GLY A 384 11.82 6.89 -33.32
CA GLY A 384 12.62 5.79 -33.87
C GLY A 384 13.40 4.98 -32.82
N ARG A 385 13.26 5.27 -31.52
CA ARG A 385 13.88 4.55 -30.41
C ARG A 385 12.85 3.66 -29.73
N ALA A 386 13.27 2.49 -29.25
CA ALA A 386 12.48 1.66 -28.36
C ALA A 386 12.82 2.01 -26.91
N LEU A 387 11.81 2.48 -26.15
CA LEU A 387 11.96 2.86 -24.75
C LEU A 387 11.26 1.82 -23.88
N LEU A 388 11.95 1.29 -22.87
CA LEU A 388 11.37 0.39 -21.90
C LEU A 388 10.37 1.16 -21.03
N CYS A 389 9.09 0.79 -21.07
CA CYS A 389 8.04 1.42 -20.27
C CYS A 389 7.52 0.54 -19.14
N GLY A 390 7.75 -0.78 -19.19
CA GLY A 390 7.37 -1.68 -18.12
C GLY A 390 7.82 -3.11 -18.36
N PHE A 391 7.65 -3.97 -17.35
CA PHE A 391 7.89 -5.40 -17.49
C PHE A 391 7.06 -6.24 -16.52
N ASN A 392 6.85 -7.50 -16.87
CA ASN A 392 6.46 -8.59 -15.97
C ASN A 392 7.53 -9.66 -15.93
N LEU A 393 7.81 -10.16 -14.73
CA LEU A 393 8.65 -11.32 -14.50
C LEU A 393 7.86 -12.36 -13.69
N VAL A 394 7.85 -13.61 -14.18
CA VAL A 394 7.32 -14.76 -13.44
C VAL A 394 8.41 -15.82 -13.38
N ALA A 395 8.68 -16.35 -12.20
CA ALA A 395 9.75 -17.31 -11.99
C ALA A 395 9.38 -18.36 -10.96
N LYS A 396 9.97 -19.56 -11.11
CA LYS A 396 9.99 -20.63 -10.11
C LYS A 396 11.43 -20.80 -9.67
N ALA A 397 11.91 -20.04 -8.66
CA ALA A 397 13.32 -20.07 -8.31
C ALA A 397 13.70 -19.47 -6.97
N ASP A 398 14.94 -19.76 -6.57
CA ASP A 398 15.63 -19.08 -5.49
C ASP A 398 15.92 -17.61 -5.84
N MET A 399 15.53 -16.71 -4.95
CA MET A 399 15.37 -15.27 -5.21
C MET A 399 16.65 -14.46 -5.25
N ALA A 400 17.78 -14.95 -4.73
CA ALA A 400 18.96 -14.13 -4.44
C ALA A 400 19.59 -13.49 -5.70
N GLY A 401 19.71 -14.23 -6.80
CA GLY A 401 20.28 -13.70 -8.04
C GLY A 401 19.30 -12.84 -8.87
N LEU A 402 18.01 -13.07 -8.69
CA LEU A 402 16.94 -12.39 -9.44
C LEU A 402 16.62 -11.01 -8.84
N PHE A 403 16.69 -10.88 -7.51
CA PHE A 403 16.44 -9.61 -6.81
C PHE A 403 17.44 -8.51 -7.22
N GLY A 404 18.70 -8.86 -7.38
CA GLY A 404 19.73 -7.94 -7.89
C GLY A 404 19.41 -7.44 -9.30
N LYS A 405 19.08 -8.35 -10.22
CA LYS A 405 18.71 -8.00 -11.61
C LYS A 405 17.42 -7.15 -11.69
N LEU A 406 16.43 -7.43 -10.83
CA LEU A 406 15.21 -6.64 -10.74
C LEU A 406 15.47 -5.24 -10.23
N THR A 407 16.25 -5.10 -9.16
CA THR A 407 16.62 -3.80 -8.58
C THR A 407 17.37 -2.94 -9.58
N ASP A 408 18.32 -3.54 -10.30
CA ASP A 408 19.06 -2.85 -11.36
C ASP A 408 18.17 -2.47 -12.56
N SER A 409 17.22 -3.31 -12.92
CA SER A 409 16.27 -3.05 -14.03
C SER A 409 15.29 -1.95 -13.65
N ILE A 410 14.75 -1.98 -12.43
CA ILE A 410 13.87 -0.92 -11.89
C ILE A 410 14.64 0.40 -11.78
N GLY A 411 15.87 0.39 -11.28
CA GLY A 411 16.73 1.57 -11.18
C GLY A 411 17.05 2.20 -12.53
N ARG A 412 17.38 1.39 -13.53
CA ARG A 412 17.60 1.86 -14.91
C ARG A 412 16.35 2.44 -15.52
N MET A 413 15.21 1.77 -15.35
CA MET A 413 13.91 2.25 -15.85
C MET A 413 13.49 3.55 -15.18
N GLN A 414 13.65 3.68 -13.86
CA GLN A 414 13.39 4.93 -13.15
C GLN A 414 14.25 6.08 -13.65
N ALA A 415 15.56 5.84 -13.86
CA ALA A 415 16.48 6.83 -14.39
C ALA A 415 16.17 7.23 -15.83
N GLU A 416 15.66 6.33 -16.64
CA GLU A 416 15.27 6.60 -18.03
C GLU A 416 13.95 7.36 -18.10
N ILE A 417 12.92 6.95 -17.33
CA ILE A 417 11.65 7.65 -17.22
C ILE A 417 11.86 9.07 -16.66
N ALA A 418 12.69 9.24 -15.62
CA ALA A 418 13.01 10.55 -15.06
C ALA A 418 13.70 11.46 -16.08
N ARG A 419 14.65 10.93 -16.87
CA ARG A 419 15.29 11.68 -17.95
C ARG A 419 14.31 12.11 -19.03
N ASN A 420 13.38 11.24 -19.41
CA ASN A 420 12.38 11.51 -20.45
C ASN A 420 11.29 12.49 -19.95
N ALA A 421 10.88 12.40 -18.68
CA ALA A 421 9.98 13.36 -18.05
C ALA A 421 10.58 14.76 -17.97
N LEU A 422 11.88 14.89 -17.66
CA LEU A 422 12.61 16.16 -17.66
C LEU A 422 12.77 16.76 -19.06
N GLN A 423 12.67 15.96 -20.13
CA GLN A 423 12.75 16.40 -21.53
C GLN A 423 11.37 16.68 -22.15
N GLY A 424 10.28 16.66 -21.37
CA GLY A 424 8.93 16.99 -21.84
C GLY A 424 8.30 15.95 -22.79
N THR A 425 8.81 14.72 -22.81
CA THR A 425 8.44 13.67 -23.77
C THR A 425 7.20 12.85 -23.36
N PHE A 426 6.57 13.10 -22.19
CA PHE A 426 5.35 12.47 -21.72
C PHE A 426 4.18 13.46 -21.54
N THR A 427 4.04 14.45 -22.41
CA THR A 427 2.81 15.23 -22.52
C THR A 427 1.89 14.47 -23.47
N ASP A 428 0.73 14.04 -22.96
CA ASP A 428 -0.39 13.44 -23.70
C ASP A 428 -0.24 11.94 -24.08
N VAL A 429 -0.28 11.05 -23.07
CA VAL A 429 -0.79 9.68 -23.25
C VAL A 429 -1.89 9.39 -22.23
#